data_5b3ff3667deb0d9521daff84d10304ac
#
_entry.id   5b3ff3667deb0d9521daff84d10304ac
#
_cell.length_a   1.000
_cell.length_b   1.000
_cell.length_c   1.000
_cell.angle_alpha   90.00
_cell.angle_beta   90.00
_cell.angle_gamma   90.00
#
_symmetry.space_group_name_H-M   'P 1'
#
loop_
_entity.id
_entity.type
_entity.pdbx_description
1 polymer ?
#
loop_
_entity_poly.entity_id
_entity_poly.type
_entity_poly.pdbx_seq_one_letter_code
_entity_poly.pdbx_strand_id
1 'polypeptide(L)'
;MIRLATWLLIPPVGARLNARYQHYRDHGAPRFSAALGCFWAILAWMFIPLEHPRWQQLRAQQNHWFPHIDPDRPRPLDPARYLIQTLWLMVTLPLGAPRSPRRQHFARLRVLRGRWHNFLETLPERMTQRTGHLDNKKELGHINPKVRRIILGTVVVFSFLLAILCITQPFNPLSQFVFLILLWGVALLVRRIPGRFSVLMLGGLSLTVSCRYIWWRYTSTLNWDDPVSLVCGLVLLFAETYAWIVLVLGYFQVIWPLNRQPVPLPKDMSLWPSVDIFVPTYNEDLNVVKNTIYASLGIDWPKDKLKVWILADGGREEFRQFAKQVGVEYIARTSHEHAKAGNINNALKYAKGEFVSIFDCDHVPTRSFLQMTMGWFLKEKKLAMMQTPHHFFSPDPFERNLGRFRKTPNEGTLFYGLVQDGNDMWDATFFCGSAAGRWIRLAALRLRR
;
A
#
# COMPACT_ATOMS: atom_id res chain seq x y z
N MET A 1 28.41 -5.87 23.91
CA MET A 1 27.17 -5.66 23.16
C MET A 1 27.14 -4.34 22.40
N ILE A 2 27.33 -3.19 23.06
CA ILE A 2 27.28 -1.87 22.40
C ILE A 2 28.36 -1.69 21.33
N ARG A 3 29.61 -2.14 21.55
CA ARG A 3 30.67 -2.10 20.54
C ARG A 3 30.32 -2.94 19.30
N LEU A 4 29.63 -4.07 19.47
CA LEU A 4 29.15 -4.89 18.37
C LEU A 4 28.01 -4.21 17.61
N ALA A 5 27.06 -3.61 18.32
CA ALA A 5 25.97 -2.86 17.73
C ALA A 5 26.45 -1.60 16.97
N THR A 6 27.44 -0.88 17.51
CA THR A 6 28.04 0.26 16.81
C THR A 6 28.86 -0.14 15.58
N TRP A 7 29.38 -1.37 15.56
CA TRP A 7 30.08 -1.92 14.38
C TRP A 7 29.11 -2.38 13.30
N LEU A 8 27.94 -2.91 13.66
CA LEU A 8 26.92 -3.39 12.73
C LEU A 8 26.03 -2.27 12.14
N LEU A 9 25.95 -1.12 12.82
CA LEU A 9 25.11 -0.01 12.40
C LEU A 9 25.88 0.99 11.52
N ILE A 10 25.13 1.72 10.69
CA ILE A 10 25.68 2.84 9.91
C ILE A 10 26.41 3.80 10.85
N PRO A 11 27.64 4.26 10.57
CA PRO A 11 28.47 5.03 11.48
C PRO A 11 27.77 6.18 12.23
N PRO A 12 26.94 7.04 11.59
CA PRO A 12 26.26 8.13 12.31
C PRO A 12 25.20 7.63 13.30
N VAL A 13 24.58 6.48 13.06
CA VAL A 13 23.60 5.88 13.98
C VAL A 13 24.31 5.25 15.17
N GLY A 14 25.41 4.56 14.92
CA GLY A 14 26.28 3.99 15.96
C GLY A 14 26.85 5.07 16.90
N ALA A 15 27.29 6.21 16.37
CA ALA A 15 27.81 7.32 17.15
C ALA A 15 26.70 7.93 18.06
N ARG A 16 25.50 8.16 17.56
CA ARG A 16 24.34 8.64 18.32
C ARG A 16 23.93 7.66 19.44
N LEU A 17 23.96 6.37 19.14
CA LEU A 17 23.66 5.34 20.13
C LEU A 17 24.66 5.29 21.25
N ASN A 18 25.96 5.42 20.93
CA ASN A 18 27.03 5.46 21.91
C ASN A 18 26.96 6.74 22.80
N ALA A 19 26.70 7.90 22.19
CA ALA A 19 26.48 9.15 22.91
C ALA A 19 25.31 9.03 23.91
N ARG A 20 24.17 8.41 23.46
CA ARG A 20 23.02 8.15 24.35
C ARG A 20 23.35 7.20 25.47
N TYR A 21 24.13 6.16 25.22
CA TYR A 21 24.58 5.24 26.28
C TYR A 21 25.44 5.94 27.32
N GLN A 22 26.40 6.75 26.88
CA GLN A 22 27.25 7.53 27.80
C GLN A 22 26.39 8.51 28.59
N HIS A 23 25.49 9.23 27.98
CA HIS A 23 24.55 10.11 28.65
C HIS A 23 23.81 9.42 29.82
N TYR A 24 23.24 8.24 29.60
CA TYR A 24 22.59 7.46 30.64
C TYR A 24 23.57 7.06 31.77
N ARG A 25 24.81 6.71 31.40
CA ARG A 25 25.86 6.35 32.39
C ARG A 25 26.28 7.53 33.24
N ASP A 26 26.43 8.69 32.62
CA ASP A 26 26.86 9.93 33.31
C ASP A 26 25.78 10.41 34.32
N HIS A 27 24.51 10.14 34.03
CA HIS A 27 23.40 10.40 34.97
C HIS A 27 23.15 9.25 35.97
N GLY A 28 24.07 8.31 36.09
CA GLY A 28 24.07 7.27 37.14
C GLY A 28 23.20 6.05 36.85
N ALA A 29 22.72 5.86 35.60
CA ALA A 29 21.98 4.65 35.24
C ALA A 29 22.87 3.40 35.29
N PRO A 30 22.41 2.24 35.82
CA PRO A 30 23.12 0.98 35.75
C PRO A 30 23.45 0.56 34.31
N ARG A 31 24.56 -0.18 34.11
CA ARG A 31 24.99 -0.63 32.78
C ARG A 31 23.89 -1.35 32.02
N PHE A 32 23.13 -2.21 32.68
CA PHE A 32 22.03 -2.96 32.10
C PHE A 32 20.88 -2.02 31.63
N SER A 33 20.45 -1.10 32.50
CA SER A 33 19.39 -0.14 32.15
C SER A 33 19.78 0.79 31.01
N ALA A 34 21.03 1.27 30.99
CA ALA A 34 21.55 2.09 29.90
C ALA A 34 21.56 1.33 28.55
N ALA A 35 22.00 0.05 28.56
CA ALA A 35 22.01 -0.81 27.39
C ALA A 35 20.58 -1.13 26.89
N LEU A 36 19.65 -1.41 27.82
CA LEU A 36 18.24 -1.67 27.51
C LEU A 36 17.55 -0.42 26.95
N GLY A 37 17.87 0.76 27.50
CA GLY A 37 17.38 2.05 26.96
C GLY A 37 17.83 2.31 25.53
N CYS A 38 19.07 1.96 25.19
CA CYS A 38 19.58 2.03 23.82
C CYS A 38 18.89 1.02 22.88
N PHE A 39 18.65 -0.20 23.36
CA PHE A 39 17.91 -1.23 22.58
C PHE A 39 16.49 -0.77 22.24
N TRP A 40 15.75 -0.25 23.23
CA TRP A 40 14.41 0.28 23.00
C TRP A 40 14.40 1.53 22.11
N ALA A 41 15.45 2.33 22.14
CA ALA A 41 15.58 3.47 21.22
C ALA A 41 15.75 3.02 19.75
N ILE A 42 16.46 1.91 19.50
CA ILE A 42 16.57 1.32 18.16
C ILE A 42 15.20 0.80 17.71
N LEU A 43 14.51 0.05 18.57
CA LEU A 43 13.17 -0.46 18.24
C LEU A 43 12.18 0.69 17.97
N ALA A 44 12.19 1.73 18.79
CA ALA A 44 11.36 2.91 18.59
C ALA A 44 11.65 3.58 17.22
N TRP A 45 12.92 3.69 16.86
CA TRP A 45 13.31 4.23 15.56
C TRP A 45 12.85 3.37 14.38
N MET A 46 12.82 2.04 14.54
CA MET A 46 12.36 1.12 13.49
C MET A 46 10.83 1.13 13.31
N PHE A 47 10.07 1.28 14.39
CA PHE A 47 8.61 1.09 14.39
C PHE A 47 7.79 2.38 14.49
N ILE A 48 8.38 3.48 14.92
CA ILE A 48 7.69 4.76 15.07
C ILE A 48 8.09 5.68 13.91
N PRO A 49 7.15 6.12 13.07
CA PRO A 49 7.43 7.11 12.04
C PRO A 49 7.70 8.47 12.70
N LEU A 50 8.97 8.80 12.87
CA LEU A 50 9.44 9.99 13.61
C LEU A 50 8.99 11.33 13.00
N GLU A 51 8.62 11.32 11.71
CA GLU A 51 8.13 12.47 10.96
C GLU A 51 6.62 12.68 11.11
N HIS A 52 5.92 11.72 11.72
CA HIS A 52 4.46 11.81 11.85
C HIS A 52 4.07 12.94 12.82
N PRO A 53 3.08 13.81 12.49
CA PRO A 53 2.69 14.95 13.34
C PRO A 53 2.32 14.56 14.77
N ARG A 54 1.72 13.39 14.97
CA ARG A 54 1.41 12.86 16.32
C ARG A 54 2.68 12.58 17.13
N TRP A 55 3.73 12.09 16.50
CA TRP A 55 5.00 11.86 17.16
C TRP A 55 5.64 13.18 17.60
N GLN A 56 5.62 14.19 16.74
CA GLN A 56 6.13 15.52 17.09
C GLN A 56 5.33 16.13 18.24
N GLN A 57 4.01 15.99 18.25
CA GLN A 57 3.15 16.44 19.35
C GLN A 57 3.44 15.70 20.68
N LEU A 58 3.62 14.37 20.63
CA LEU A 58 3.99 13.57 21.80
C LEU A 58 5.35 13.98 22.36
N ARG A 59 6.32 14.20 21.46
CA ARG A 59 7.67 14.63 21.84
C ARG A 59 7.67 16.03 22.45
N ALA A 60 6.91 16.96 21.91
CA ALA A 60 6.79 18.33 22.44
C ALA A 60 6.16 18.38 23.83
N GLN A 61 5.33 17.40 24.18
CA GLN A 61 4.63 17.31 25.46
C GLN A 61 5.06 16.07 26.27
N GLN A 62 6.29 15.62 26.12
CA GLN A 62 6.77 14.38 26.71
C GLN A 62 6.53 14.30 28.22
N ASN A 63 6.82 15.35 28.98
CA ASN A 63 6.66 15.39 30.46
C ASN A 63 5.18 15.31 30.89
N HIS A 64 4.26 15.77 30.03
CA HIS A 64 2.83 15.66 30.29
C HIS A 64 2.30 14.24 30.07
N TRP A 65 2.78 13.54 29.04
CA TRP A 65 2.32 12.19 28.71
C TRP A 65 3.01 11.10 29.51
N PHE A 66 4.25 11.34 29.95
CA PHE A 66 5.09 10.37 30.66
C PHE A 66 5.67 10.96 31.97
N PRO A 67 4.83 11.48 32.88
CA PRO A 67 5.34 12.15 34.13
C PRO A 67 6.07 11.20 35.08
N HIS A 68 5.89 9.89 34.89
CA HIS A 68 6.46 8.84 35.73
C HIS A 68 7.80 8.28 35.20
N ILE A 69 8.24 8.75 34.03
CA ILE A 69 9.49 8.30 33.40
C ILE A 69 10.53 9.42 33.50
N ASP A 70 11.62 9.13 34.17
CA ASP A 70 12.80 10.00 34.18
C ASP A 70 13.64 9.66 32.92
N PRO A 71 13.78 10.58 31.96
CA PRO A 71 14.52 10.32 30.72
C PRO A 71 16.02 10.13 30.96
N ASP A 72 16.56 10.68 32.05
CA ASP A 72 18.00 10.67 32.38
C ASP A 72 18.39 9.43 33.20
N ARG A 73 17.46 8.91 34.01
CA ARG A 73 17.64 7.71 34.84
C ARG A 73 16.57 6.63 34.59
N PRO A 74 16.50 6.07 33.42
CA PRO A 74 15.46 5.10 33.13
C PRO A 74 15.61 3.82 33.96
N ARG A 75 14.50 3.35 34.52
CA ARG A 75 14.42 2.02 35.14
C ARG A 75 14.41 0.94 34.05
N PRO A 76 14.75 -0.32 34.35
CA PRO A 76 14.81 -1.37 33.31
C PRO A 76 13.55 -1.54 32.47
N LEU A 77 12.35 -1.32 33.03
CA LEU A 77 11.06 -1.46 32.34
C LEU A 77 10.52 -0.14 31.76
N ASP A 78 11.06 1.01 32.11
CA ASP A 78 10.56 2.31 31.66
C ASP A 78 10.67 2.49 30.12
N PRO A 79 11.75 2.05 29.45
CA PRO A 79 11.82 2.10 27.99
C PRO A 79 10.74 1.26 27.30
N ALA A 80 10.40 0.09 27.85
CA ALA A 80 9.31 -0.75 27.33
C ALA A 80 7.95 -0.08 27.54
N ARG A 81 7.70 0.48 28.72
CA ARG A 81 6.48 1.27 29.00
C ARG A 81 6.35 2.45 28.06
N TYR A 82 7.44 3.21 27.89
CA TYR A 82 7.46 4.34 26.98
C TYR A 82 7.10 3.94 25.57
N LEU A 83 7.66 2.85 25.03
CA LEU A 83 7.37 2.35 23.70
C LEU A 83 5.88 1.95 23.57
N ILE A 84 5.37 1.12 24.48
CA ILE A 84 3.98 0.63 24.45
C ILE A 84 2.99 1.79 24.57
N GLN A 85 3.22 2.69 25.52
CA GLN A 85 2.36 3.87 25.72
C GLN A 85 2.42 4.83 24.53
N THR A 86 3.59 5.01 23.94
CA THR A 86 3.74 5.83 22.73
C THR A 86 2.95 5.24 21.56
N LEU A 87 3.06 3.95 21.31
CA LEU A 87 2.29 3.26 20.25
C LEU A 87 0.79 3.41 20.50
N TRP A 88 0.34 3.25 21.74
CA TRP A 88 -1.06 3.47 22.12
C TRP A 88 -1.52 4.90 21.85
N LEU A 89 -0.74 5.89 22.28
CA LEU A 89 -1.02 7.30 22.07
C LEU A 89 -1.00 7.68 20.57
N MET A 90 -0.09 7.09 19.78
CA MET A 90 -0.06 7.29 18.32
C MET A 90 -1.35 6.84 17.63
N VAL A 91 -2.02 5.82 18.16
CA VAL A 91 -3.30 5.34 17.63
C VAL A 91 -4.47 6.17 18.15
N THR A 92 -4.44 6.55 19.44
CA THR A 92 -5.59 7.12 20.15
C THR A 92 -5.64 8.64 20.18
N LEU A 93 -4.50 9.33 19.99
CA LEU A 93 -4.44 10.79 20.06
C LEU A 93 -5.21 11.44 18.90
N PRO A 94 -6.18 12.31 19.17
CA PRO A 94 -6.86 13.05 18.13
C PRO A 94 -5.94 14.09 17.50
N LEU A 95 -5.94 14.21 16.18
CA LEU A 95 -5.34 15.31 15.46
C LEU A 95 -6.29 16.52 15.55
N GLY A 96 -6.05 17.42 16.51
CA GLY A 96 -6.85 18.64 16.71
C GLY A 96 -7.10 18.97 18.18
N ALA A 97 -7.48 20.22 18.47
CA ALA A 97 -7.64 20.79 19.81
C ALA A 97 -8.56 19.94 20.75
N PRO A 98 -8.27 19.91 22.05
CA PRO A 98 -8.94 19.01 23.00
C PRO A 98 -10.39 19.39 23.24
N ARG A 99 -11.33 18.52 22.84
CA ARG A 99 -12.70 18.51 23.32
C ARG A 99 -12.86 17.45 24.39
N SER A 100 -13.64 17.73 25.43
CA SER A 100 -13.77 16.92 26.66
C SER A 100 -13.98 15.41 26.40
N PRO A 101 -13.32 14.51 27.14
CA PRO A 101 -13.17 13.09 26.75
C PRO A 101 -14.46 12.25 26.78
N ARG A 102 -15.42 12.53 27.65
CA ARG A 102 -16.56 11.64 27.88
C ARG A 102 -17.67 11.70 26.81
N ARG A 103 -17.90 12.86 26.17
CA ARG A 103 -18.92 12.96 25.08
C ARG A 103 -18.43 12.48 23.72
N GLN A 104 -17.13 12.42 23.49
CA GLN A 104 -16.55 12.06 22.19
C GLN A 104 -16.54 10.55 21.92
N HIS A 105 -16.39 9.70 22.94
CA HIS A 105 -16.41 8.24 22.74
C HIS A 105 -17.75 7.74 22.20
N PHE A 106 -18.85 8.22 22.74
CA PHE A 106 -20.19 7.87 22.27
C PHE A 106 -20.55 8.49 20.91
N ALA A 107 -20.05 9.70 20.63
CA ALA A 107 -20.25 10.33 19.31
C ALA A 107 -19.46 9.59 18.21
N ARG A 108 -18.23 9.16 18.48
CA ARG A 108 -17.42 8.36 17.53
C ARG A 108 -17.99 6.98 17.30
N LEU A 109 -18.46 6.30 18.33
CA LEU A 109 -19.17 5.02 18.19
C LEU A 109 -20.47 5.18 17.38
N ARG A 110 -21.19 6.27 17.55
CA ARG A 110 -22.41 6.57 16.77
C ARG A 110 -22.08 6.88 15.31
N VAL A 111 -21.02 7.65 15.04
CA VAL A 111 -20.52 7.93 13.68
C VAL A 111 -19.95 6.68 13.01
N LEU A 112 -19.18 5.87 13.74
CA LEU A 112 -18.69 4.57 13.24
C LEU A 112 -19.86 3.61 12.98
N ARG A 113 -20.84 3.54 13.88
CA ARG A 113 -22.06 2.74 13.69
C ARG A 113 -22.90 3.25 12.51
N GLY A 114 -23.04 4.57 12.34
CA GLY A 114 -23.69 5.18 11.19
C GLY A 114 -22.92 4.91 9.88
N ARG A 115 -21.59 5.00 9.89
CA ARG A 115 -20.76 4.64 8.73
C ARG A 115 -20.82 3.14 8.41
N TRP A 116 -20.84 2.28 9.41
CA TRP A 116 -21.04 0.84 9.25
C TRP A 116 -22.44 0.52 8.68
N HIS A 117 -23.45 1.16 9.21
CA HIS A 117 -24.83 0.96 8.74
C HIS A 117 -25.00 1.42 7.29
N ASN A 118 -24.56 2.64 6.97
CA ASN A 118 -24.55 3.15 5.59
C ASN A 118 -23.65 2.33 4.67
N PHE A 119 -22.51 1.82 5.17
CA PHE A 119 -21.65 0.92 4.41
C PHE A 119 -22.39 -0.39 4.10
N LEU A 120 -23.02 -1.01 5.09
CA LEU A 120 -23.76 -2.26 4.92
C LEU A 120 -25.00 -2.09 4.03
N GLU A 121 -25.71 -0.97 4.12
CA GLU A 121 -26.88 -0.67 3.27
C GLU A 121 -26.48 -0.36 1.81
N THR A 122 -25.37 0.36 1.61
CA THR A 122 -24.89 0.70 0.25
C THR A 122 -24.03 -0.40 -0.37
N LEU A 123 -23.58 -1.38 0.42
CA LEU A 123 -22.74 -2.47 -0.06
C LEU A 123 -23.43 -3.34 -1.15
N PRO A 124 -24.72 -3.74 -1.00
CA PRO A 124 -25.44 -4.47 -2.05
C PRO A 124 -25.59 -3.65 -3.33
N GLU A 125 -25.93 -2.36 -3.22
CA GLU A 125 -26.10 -1.48 -4.38
C GLU A 125 -24.77 -1.22 -5.10
N ARG A 126 -23.70 -0.99 -4.34
CA ARG A 126 -22.34 -0.86 -4.88
C ARG A 126 -21.86 -2.16 -5.53
N MET A 127 -22.14 -3.30 -4.91
CA MET A 127 -21.84 -4.60 -5.49
C MET A 127 -22.66 -4.83 -6.76
N THR A 128 -23.95 -4.52 -6.76
CA THR A 128 -24.82 -4.69 -7.94
C THR A 128 -24.45 -3.75 -9.07
N GLN A 129 -24.11 -2.50 -8.79
CA GLN A 129 -23.62 -1.55 -9.81
C GLN A 129 -22.25 -1.98 -10.39
N ARG A 130 -21.39 -2.59 -9.57
CA ARG A 130 -20.09 -3.10 -10.00
C ARG A 130 -20.17 -4.47 -10.69
N THR A 131 -21.16 -5.28 -10.31
CA THR A 131 -21.38 -6.61 -10.93
C THR A 131 -22.33 -6.58 -12.11
N GLY A 132 -22.94 -5.45 -12.46
CA GLY A 132 -23.87 -5.30 -13.58
C GLY A 132 -23.32 -5.73 -14.97
N HIS A 133 -22.00 -5.85 -15.10
CA HIS A 133 -21.34 -6.43 -16.27
C HIS A 133 -21.10 -7.95 -16.17
N LEU A 134 -21.50 -8.58 -15.05
CA LEU A 134 -21.29 -10.02 -14.80
C LEU A 134 -22.55 -10.85 -15.01
N ASP A 135 -23.61 -10.24 -15.42
CA ASP A 135 -24.85 -10.92 -15.69
C ASP A 135 -24.77 -11.69 -17.03
N ASN A 136 -24.10 -12.83 -16.99
CA ASN A 136 -24.47 -13.95 -17.84
C ASN A 136 -25.75 -14.56 -17.26
N LYS A 137 -26.83 -13.78 -17.32
CA LYS A 137 -28.16 -14.14 -16.85
C LYS A 137 -28.79 -15.34 -17.57
N LYS A 138 -28.16 -15.87 -18.61
CA LYS A 138 -28.77 -16.86 -19.47
C LYS A 138 -28.75 -18.28 -18.93
N GLU A 139 -27.86 -18.67 -18.05
CA GLU A 139 -27.74 -20.08 -17.66
C GLU A 139 -28.47 -20.47 -16.34
N LEU A 140 -28.83 -19.52 -15.49
CA LEU A 140 -29.50 -19.80 -14.21
C LEU A 140 -30.93 -19.22 -14.13
N GLY A 141 -31.50 -18.81 -15.25
CA GLY A 141 -32.80 -18.16 -15.35
C GLY A 141 -34.02 -19.02 -15.01
N HIS A 142 -33.86 -20.34 -14.89
CA HIS A 142 -34.98 -21.26 -14.63
C HIS A 142 -35.17 -21.60 -13.15
N ILE A 143 -34.29 -21.20 -12.25
CA ILE A 143 -34.40 -21.51 -10.82
C ILE A 143 -35.05 -20.35 -10.06
N ASN A 144 -36.11 -20.63 -9.30
CA ASN A 144 -36.74 -19.64 -8.43
C ASN A 144 -35.69 -18.95 -7.53
N PRO A 145 -35.65 -17.59 -7.49
CA PRO A 145 -34.67 -16.84 -6.73
C PRO A 145 -34.58 -17.22 -5.24
N LYS A 146 -35.69 -17.65 -4.63
CA LYS A 146 -35.70 -18.15 -3.24
C LYS A 146 -34.96 -19.48 -3.11
N VAL A 147 -35.23 -20.43 -4.03
CA VAL A 147 -34.57 -21.74 -4.06
C VAL A 147 -33.08 -21.57 -4.32
N ARG A 148 -32.68 -20.69 -5.23
CA ARG A 148 -31.27 -20.37 -5.50
C ARG A 148 -30.55 -19.83 -4.25
N ARG A 149 -31.18 -18.94 -3.48
CA ARG A 149 -30.60 -18.43 -2.22
C ARG A 149 -30.44 -19.54 -1.18
N ILE A 150 -31.43 -20.41 -1.05
CA ILE A 150 -31.38 -21.54 -0.12
C ILE A 150 -30.24 -22.48 -0.50
N ILE A 151 -30.14 -22.89 -1.76
CA ILE A 151 -29.07 -23.76 -2.25
C ILE A 151 -27.71 -23.11 -2.00
N LEU A 152 -27.54 -21.82 -2.38
CA LEU A 152 -26.28 -21.11 -2.17
C LEU A 152 -25.93 -21.00 -0.68
N GLY A 153 -26.89 -20.68 0.17
CA GLY A 153 -26.73 -20.63 1.62
C GLY A 153 -26.32 -22.00 2.20
N THR A 154 -26.98 -23.06 1.78
CA THR A 154 -26.64 -24.44 2.21
C THR A 154 -25.21 -24.82 1.78
N VAL A 155 -24.82 -24.53 0.54
CA VAL A 155 -23.46 -24.79 0.03
C VAL A 155 -22.43 -23.99 0.83
N VAL A 156 -22.68 -22.72 1.10
CA VAL A 156 -21.77 -21.88 1.89
C VAL A 156 -21.62 -22.42 3.32
N VAL A 157 -22.73 -22.75 4.00
CA VAL A 157 -22.70 -23.30 5.35
C VAL A 157 -21.96 -24.63 5.38
N PHE A 158 -22.26 -25.53 4.44
CA PHE A 158 -21.60 -26.85 4.37
C PHE A 158 -20.08 -26.67 4.09
N SER A 159 -19.70 -25.80 3.16
CA SER A 159 -18.29 -25.53 2.87
C SER A 159 -17.57 -24.93 4.07
N PHE A 160 -18.23 -24.06 4.83
CA PHE A 160 -17.69 -23.48 6.06
C PHE A 160 -17.48 -24.52 7.15
N LEU A 161 -18.47 -25.39 7.38
CA LEU A 161 -18.35 -26.49 8.34
C LEU A 161 -17.25 -27.48 7.95
N LEU A 162 -17.15 -27.80 6.66
CA LEU A 162 -16.07 -28.64 6.14
C LEU A 162 -14.69 -28.02 6.35
N ALA A 163 -14.57 -26.71 6.10
CA ALA A 163 -13.34 -25.99 6.36
C ALA A 163 -12.96 -26.01 7.85
N ILE A 164 -13.92 -25.81 8.77
CA ILE A 164 -13.67 -25.93 10.21
C ILE A 164 -13.18 -27.34 10.56
N LEU A 165 -13.81 -28.36 10.05
CA LEU A 165 -13.37 -29.75 10.24
C LEU A 165 -11.94 -29.96 9.74
N CYS A 166 -11.62 -29.50 8.54
CA CYS A 166 -10.28 -29.60 7.98
C CYS A 166 -9.23 -28.82 8.80
N ILE A 167 -9.60 -27.71 9.43
CA ILE A 167 -8.72 -26.88 10.24
C ILE A 167 -8.44 -27.55 11.59
N THR A 168 -9.47 -28.04 12.27
CA THR A 168 -9.40 -28.46 13.69
C THR A 168 -8.98 -29.91 13.89
N GLN A 169 -9.22 -30.80 12.91
CA GLN A 169 -8.90 -32.22 13.06
C GLN A 169 -7.40 -32.50 13.00
N PRO A 170 -6.81 -33.17 13.99
CA PRO A 170 -5.45 -33.65 13.94
C PRO A 170 -5.32 -34.75 12.89
N PHE A 171 -4.34 -34.62 11.98
CA PHE A 171 -4.00 -35.67 11.03
C PHE A 171 -2.68 -36.31 11.43
N ASN A 172 -2.60 -37.64 11.25
CA ASN A 172 -1.31 -38.30 11.29
C ASN A 172 -0.45 -37.87 10.07
N PRO A 173 0.89 -38.08 10.06
CA PRO A 173 1.75 -37.62 9.00
C PRO A 173 1.34 -38.10 7.59
N LEU A 174 0.86 -39.34 7.47
CA LEU A 174 0.41 -39.91 6.21
C LEU A 174 -0.87 -39.22 5.70
N SER A 175 -1.86 -39.05 6.58
CA SER A 175 -3.10 -38.33 6.23
C SER A 175 -2.84 -36.88 5.88
N GLN A 176 -1.89 -36.21 6.54
CA GLN A 176 -1.47 -34.87 6.23
C GLN A 176 -0.83 -34.81 4.84
N PHE A 177 0.01 -35.76 4.50
CA PHE A 177 0.66 -35.84 3.18
C PHE A 177 -0.37 -36.05 2.06
N VAL A 178 -1.29 -37.01 2.25
CA VAL A 178 -2.39 -37.25 1.29
C VAL A 178 -3.27 -36.01 1.12
N PHE A 179 -3.66 -35.37 2.24
CA PHE A 179 -4.42 -34.11 2.21
C PHE A 179 -3.73 -33.03 1.40
N LEU A 180 -2.43 -32.83 1.60
CA LEU A 180 -1.64 -31.84 0.83
C LEU A 180 -1.62 -32.16 -0.66
N ILE A 181 -1.41 -33.43 -1.06
CA ILE A 181 -1.41 -33.82 -2.47
C ILE A 181 -2.77 -33.57 -3.12
N LEU A 182 -3.85 -33.97 -2.44
CA LEU A 182 -5.20 -33.72 -2.94
C LEU A 182 -5.50 -32.24 -3.09
N LEU A 183 -5.15 -31.43 -2.10
CA LEU A 183 -5.35 -29.99 -2.14
C LEU A 183 -4.53 -29.31 -3.26
N TRP A 184 -3.27 -29.72 -3.43
CA TRP A 184 -2.45 -29.29 -4.54
C TRP A 184 -3.02 -29.69 -5.91
N GLY A 185 -3.51 -30.92 -6.02
CA GLY A 185 -4.20 -31.39 -7.21
C GLY A 185 -5.41 -30.54 -7.56
N VAL A 186 -6.26 -30.26 -6.59
CA VAL A 186 -7.43 -29.37 -6.75
C VAL A 186 -6.98 -27.95 -7.15
N ALA A 187 -5.99 -27.39 -6.46
CA ALA A 187 -5.49 -26.05 -6.78
C ALA A 187 -4.92 -25.97 -8.21
N LEU A 188 -4.18 -26.98 -8.66
CA LEU A 188 -3.64 -27.05 -10.02
C LEU A 188 -4.73 -27.19 -11.10
N LEU A 189 -5.84 -27.84 -10.78
CA LEU A 189 -6.99 -27.93 -11.68
C LEU A 189 -7.75 -26.60 -11.72
N VAL A 190 -8.08 -26.04 -10.56
CA VAL A 190 -8.86 -24.80 -10.42
C VAL A 190 -8.14 -23.61 -11.06
N ARG A 191 -6.81 -23.50 -10.92
CA ARG A 191 -6.05 -22.39 -11.51
C ARG A 191 -6.14 -22.32 -13.05
N ARG A 192 -6.55 -23.39 -13.73
CA ARG A 192 -6.73 -23.42 -15.18
C ARG A 192 -8.08 -22.87 -15.63
N ILE A 193 -9.01 -22.72 -14.70
CA ILE A 193 -10.35 -22.20 -14.98
C ILE A 193 -10.28 -20.68 -14.93
N PRO A 194 -10.56 -19.95 -16.02
CA PRO A 194 -10.57 -18.50 -16.00
C PRO A 194 -11.75 -17.97 -15.19
N GLY A 195 -11.58 -16.80 -14.58
CA GLY A 195 -12.65 -16.08 -13.94
C GLY A 195 -12.58 -16.01 -12.42
N ARG A 196 -13.54 -15.31 -11.83
CA ARG A 196 -13.58 -15.00 -10.39
C ARG A 196 -13.77 -16.22 -9.49
N PHE A 197 -14.50 -17.22 -9.98
CA PHE A 197 -14.69 -18.46 -9.22
C PHE A 197 -13.35 -19.10 -8.83
N SER A 198 -12.41 -19.14 -9.77
CA SER A 198 -11.05 -19.69 -9.51
C SER A 198 -10.31 -18.91 -8.47
N VAL A 199 -10.36 -17.58 -8.54
CA VAL A 199 -9.69 -16.69 -7.58
C VAL A 199 -10.25 -16.92 -6.17
N LEU A 200 -11.57 -16.93 -6.03
CA LEU A 200 -12.24 -17.19 -4.75
C LEU A 200 -11.94 -18.58 -4.19
N MET A 201 -11.97 -19.60 -5.06
CA MET A 201 -11.69 -20.98 -4.67
C MET A 201 -10.24 -21.16 -4.22
N LEU A 202 -9.28 -20.62 -4.98
CA LEU A 202 -7.86 -20.68 -4.63
C LEU A 202 -7.56 -19.90 -3.33
N GLY A 203 -8.17 -18.72 -3.17
CA GLY A 203 -8.09 -17.95 -1.93
C GLY A 203 -8.66 -18.72 -0.75
N GLY A 204 -9.83 -19.34 -0.89
CA GLY A 204 -10.45 -20.17 0.14
C GLY A 204 -9.62 -21.40 0.53
N LEU A 205 -9.05 -22.10 -0.46
CA LEU A 205 -8.15 -23.24 -0.22
C LEU A 205 -6.89 -22.80 0.55
N SER A 206 -6.26 -21.71 0.11
CA SER A 206 -5.07 -21.18 0.77
C SER A 206 -5.37 -20.70 2.20
N LEU A 207 -6.49 -20.03 2.40
CA LEU A 207 -6.94 -19.60 3.71
C LEU A 207 -7.20 -20.80 4.64
N THR A 208 -7.85 -21.85 4.15
CA THR A 208 -8.10 -23.08 4.93
C THR A 208 -6.79 -23.72 5.40
N VAL A 209 -5.78 -23.80 4.52
CA VAL A 209 -4.46 -24.35 4.89
C VAL A 209 -3.74 -23.46 5.90
N SER A 210 -3.76 -22.16 5.70
CA SER A 210 -3.11 -21.23 6.62
C SER A 210 -3.79 -21.18 7.99
N CYS A 211 -5.13 -21.26 8.04
CA CYS A 211 -5.89 -21.40 9.29
C CYS A 211 -5.54 -22.70 10.00
N ARG A 212 -5.41 -23.82 9.25
CA ARG A 212 -4.99 -25.09 9.81
C ARG A 212 -3.60 -25.02 10.43
N TYR A 213 -2.66 -24.36 9.74
CA TYR A 213 -1.32 -24.15 10.27
C TYR A 213 -1.34 -23.34 11.57
N ILE A 214 -2.03 -22.20 11.59
CA ILE A 214 -2.15 -21.34 12.78
C ILE A 214 -2.85 -22.08 13.93
N TRP A 215 -3.91 -22.83 13.66
CA TRP A 215 -4.57 -23.65 14.68
C TRP A 215 -3.59 -24.62 15.33
N TRP A 216 -2.83 -25.37 14.53
CA TRP A 216 -1.80 -26.28 15.02
C TRP A 216 -0.72 -25.57 15.84
N ARG A 217 -0.28 -24.39 15.40
CA ARG A 217 0.70 -23.59 16.13
C ARG A 217 0.23 -23.24 17.54
N TYR A 218 -1.02 -22.79 17.67
CA TYR A 218 -1.60 -22.43 18.96
C TYR A 218 -1.90 -23.62 19.87
N THR A 219 -2.27 -24.75 19.31
CA THR A 219 -2.76 -25.89 20.10
C THR A 219 -1.70 -26.95 20.43
N SER A 220 -0.61 -27.01 19.64
CA SER A 220 0.27 -28.19 19.70
C SER A 220 1.77 -27.90 19.71
N THR A 221 2.21 -26.62 19.67
CA THR A 221 3.64 -26.34 19.48
C THR A 221 4.31 -25.58 20.62
N LEU A 222 3.57 -25.09 21.59
CA LEU A 222 4.13 -24.44 22.75
C LEU A 222 4.60 -25.48 23.76
N ASN A 223 5.86 -25.36 24.17
CA ASN A 223 6.42 -26.17 25.24
C ASN A 223 6.23 -25.44 26.58
N TRP A 224 5.37 -25.96 27.41
CA TRP A 224 5.04 -25.38 28.71
C TRP A 224 6.01 -25.78 29.82
N ASP A 225 6.82 -26.82 29.60
CA ASP A 225 7.70 -27.41 30.62
C ASP A 225 9.04 -26.69 30.73
N ASP A 226 9.47 -25.96 29.70
CA ASP A 226 10.71 -25.18 29.66
C ASP A 226 10.44 -23.69 29.47
N PRO A 227 10.76 -22.84 30.46
CA PRO A 227 10.50 -21.39 30.38
C PRO A 227 11.20 -20.68 29.22
N VAL A 228 12.44 -21.11 28.88
CA VAL A 228 13.19 -20.50 27.77
C VAL A 228 12.56 -20.84 26.43
N SER A 229 12.22 -22.11 26.25
CA SER A 229 11.51 -22.60 25.05
C SER A 229 10.15 -21.94 24.91
N LEU A 230 9.40 -21.78 26.02
CA LEU A 230 8.11 -21.10 26.03
C LEU A 230 8.23 -19.64 25.58
N VAL A 231 9.17 -18.88 26.12
CA VAL A 231 9.37 -17.48 25.75
C VAL A 231 9.73 -17.34 24.27
N CYS A 232 10.69 -18.14 23.79
CA CYS A 232 11.06 -18.16 22.38
C CYS A 232 9.89 -18.59 21.48
N GLY A 233 9.14 -19.61 21.91
CA GLY A 233 7.94 -20.09 21.21
C GLY A 233 6.85 -19.05 21.10
N LEU A 234 6.59 -18.29 22.16
CA LEU A 234 5.62 -17.18 22.15
C LEU A 234 6.06 -16.04 21.23
N VAL A 235 7.33 -15.64 21.24
CA VAL A 235 7.84 -14.61 20.34
C VAL A 235 7.65 -15.02 18.88
N LEU A 236 7.98 -16.27 18.56
CA LEU A 236 7.79 -16.81 17.20
C LEU A 236 6.29 -16.88 16.85
N LEU A 237 5.43 -17.34 17.77
CA LEU A 237 4.00 -17.42 17.55
C LEU A 237 3.37 -16.05 17.25
N PHE A 238 3.79 -14.99 17.96
CA PHE A 238 3.32 -13.63 17.68
C PHE A 238 3.79 -13.15 16.30
N ALA A 239 5.03 -13.42 15.91
CA ALA A 239 5.55 -13.07 14.59
C ALA A 239 4.78 -13.78 13.47
N GLU A 240 4.51 -15.08 13.63
CA GLU A 240 3.76 -15.89 12.67
C GLU A 240 2.29 -15.46 12.61
N THR A 241 1.69 -15.12 13.75
CA THR A 241 0.31 -14.60 13.80
C THR A 241 0.20 -13.27 13.08
N TYR A 242 1.17 -12.37 13.26
CA TYR A 242 1.24 -11.13 12.50
C TYR A 242 1.32 -11.40 10.99
N ALA A 243 2.22 -12.28 10.57
CA ALA A 243 2.36 -12.65 9.16
C ALA A 243 1.06 -13.26 8.59
N TRP A 244 0.38 -14.09 9.38
CA TRP A 244 -0.91 -14.68 8.99
C TRP A 244 -2.02 -13.63 8.87
N ILE A 245 -2.10 -12.67 9.78
CA ILE A 245 -3.06 -11.56 9.68
C ILE A 245 -2.80 -10.75 8.40
N VAL A 246 -1.54 -10.45 8.10
CA VAL A 246 -1.17 -9.73 6.86
C VAL A 246 -1.57 -10.54 5.62
N LEU A 247 -1.37 -11.86 5.63
CA LEU A 247 -1.82 -12.75 4.56
C LEU A 247 -3.34 -12.69 4.35
N VAL A 248 -4.11 -12.78 5.44
CA VAL A 248 -5.58 -12.71 5.39
C VAL A 248 -6.05 -11.37 4.85
N LEU A 249 -5.46 -10.27 5.33
CA LEU A 249 -5.76 -8.92 4.83
C LEU A 249 -5.40 -8.77 3.36
N GLY A 250 -4.28 -9.37 2.92
CA GLY A 250 -3.89 -9.42 1.52
C GLY A 250 -4.93 -10.15 0.65
N TYR A 251 -5.53 -11.24 1.13
CA TYR A 251 -6.63 -11.88 0.41
C TYR A 251 -7.85 -10.97 0.31
N PHE A 252 -8.24 -10.28 1.39
CA PHE A 252 -9.33 -9.30 1.32
C PHE A 252 -9.06 -8.20 0.30
N GLN A 253 -7.81 -7.77 0.17
CA GLN A 253 -7.43 -6.76 -0.80
C GLN A 253 -7.59 -7.23 -2.24
N VAL A 254 -7.26 -8.48 -2.56
CA VAL A 254 -7.18 -9.00 -3.93
C VAL A 254 -8.33 -9.91 -4.33
N ILE A 255 -9.29 -10.18 -3.44
CA ILE A 255 -10.33 -11.20 -3.64
C ILE A 255 -11.27 -10.89 -4.81
N TRP A 256 -11.40 -9.61 -5.21
CA TRP A 256 -12.35 -9.18 -6.21
C TRP A 256 -11.73 -8.27 -7.27
N PRO A 257 -10.83 -8.77 -8.13
CA PRO A 257 -10.20 -7.96 -9.14
C PRO A 257 -11.25 -7.35 -10.07
N LEU A 258 -11.12 -6.05 -10.31
CA LEU A 258 -12.00 -5.30 -11.20
C LEU A 258 -11.40 -5.31 -12.62
N ASN A 259 -12.25 -5.45 -13.63
CA ASN A 259 -11.87 -5.27 -15.02
C ASN A 259 -12.51 -3.97 -15.51
N ARG A 260 -11.85 -2.85 -15.27
CA ARG A 260 -12.34 -1.53 -15.70
C ARG A 260 -12.02 -1.32 -17.17
N GLN A 261 -13.06 -1.28 -17.98
CA GLN A 261 -12.93 -0.94 -19.39
C GLN A 261 -12.76 0.58 -19.55
N PRO A 262 -12.01 1.04 -20.56
CA PRO A 262 -11.92 2.46 -20.87
C PRO A 262 -13.31 3.05 -21.14
N VAL A 263 -13.52 4.26 -20.62
CA VAL A 263 -14.75 5.02 -20.90
C VAL A 263 -14.50 5.85 -22.16
N PRO A 264 -15.36 5.73 -23.19
CA PRO A 264 -15.18 6.50 -24.40
C PRO A 264 -15.30 8.00 -24.15
N LEU A 265 -14.46 8.78 -24.82
CA LEU A 265 -14.52 10.23 -24.83
C LEU A 265 -15.70 10.73 -25.68
N PRO A 266 -16.16 11.98 -25.44
CA PRO A 266 -17.11 12.64 -26.34
C PRO A 266 -16.56 12.67 -27.79
N LYS A 267 -17.45 12.53 -28.77
CA LYS A 267 -17.07 12.61 -30.19
C LYS A 267 -16.57 14.01 -30.57
N ASP A 268 -17.12 15.03 -29.94
CA ASP A 268 -16.69 16.40 -30.10
C ASP A 268 -15.40 16.68 -29.27
N MET A 269 -14.30 16.91 -29.97
CA MET A 269 -13.01 17.20 -29.34
C MET A 269 -12.99 18.56 -28.64
N SER A 270 -13.93 19.45 -28.90
CA SER A 270 -14.06 20.71 -28.17
C SER A 270 -14.35 20.51 -26.69
N LEU A 271 -15.02 19.39 -26.35
CA LEU A 271 -15.37 18.98 -24.99
C LEU A 271 -14.23 18.24 -24.27
N TRP A 272 -13.12 17.96 -24.93
CA TRP A 272 -11.99 17.31 -24.30
C TRP A 272 -11.27 18.31 -23.36
N PRO A 273 -10.86 17.87 -22.19
CA PRO A 273 -10.24 18.75 -21.21
C PRO A 273 -8.80 19.14 -21.58
N SER A 274 -8.31 20.23 -21.02
CA SER A 274 -6.91 20.59 -21.10
C SER A 274 -6.06 19.78 -20.11
N VAL A 275 -4.88 19.36 -20.55
CA VAL A 275 -3.98 18.49 -19.78
C VAL A 275 -2.57 19.04 -19.78
N ASP A 276 -1.98 19.17 -18.60
CA ASP A 276 -0.56 19.43 -18.41
C ASP A 276 0.18 18.13 -18.13
N ILE A 277 1.20 17.80 -18.91
CA ILE A 277 2.07 16.64 -18.70
C ILE A 277 3.31 17.06 -17.96
N PHE A 278 3.57 16.49 -16.81
CA PHE A 278 4.72 16.72 -15.96
C PHE A 278 5.74 15.60 -16.07
N VAL A 279 6.97 15.95 -16.40
CA VAL A 279 8.11 15.03 -16.43
C VAL A 279 9.17 15.54 -15.44
N PRO A 280 9.12 15.07 -14.17
CA PRO A 280 10.10 15.45 -13.15
C PRO A 280 11.44 14.80 -13.41
N THR A 281 12.53 15.59 -13.30
CA THR A 281 13.92 15.17 -13.49
C THR A 281 14.78 15.64 -12.32
N TYR A 282 15.81 14.86 -11.97
CA TYR A 282 16.78 15.19 -10.94
C TYR A 282 18.22 15.06 -11.47
N ASN A 283 18.77 13.85 -11.53
CA ASN A 283 20.16 13.59 -11.97
C ASN A 283 20.24 12.78 -13.27
N GLU A 284 19.11 12.47 -13.90
CA GLU A 284 19.06 11.64 -15.09
C GLU A 284 19.74 12.33 -16.28
N ASP A 285 20.34 11.51 -17.16
CA ASP A 285 20.91 11.96 -18.42
C ASP A 285 19.81 12.47 -19.36
N LEU A 286 20.10 13.55 -20.09
CA LEU A 286 19.17 14.12 -21.04
C LEU A 286 18.72 13.11 -22.12
N ASN A 287 19.60 12.19 -22.51
CA ASN A 287 19.26 11.17 -23.52
C ASN A 287 18.16 10.18 -23.05
N VAL A 288 18.05 9.94 -21.75
CA VAL A 288 16.94 9.16 -21.17
C VAL A 288 15.66 9.96 -21.26
N VAL A 289 15.68 11.21 -20.78
CA VAL A 289 14.50 12.07 -20.68
C VAL A 289 13.93 12.46 -22.04
N LYS A 290 14.77 12.63 -23.08
CA LYS A 290 14.34 12.93 -24.46
C LYS A 290 13.27 11.97 -24.95
N ASN A 291 13.40 10.68 -24.68
CA ASN A 291 12.45 9.66 -25.15
C ASN A 291 11.06 9.90 -24.55
N THR A 292 10.98 10.19 -23.26
CA THR A 292 9.74 10.49 -22.56
C THR A 292 9.09 11.77 -23.07
N ILE A 293 9.89 12.82 -23.32
CA ILE A 293 9.38 14.08 -23.86
C ILE A 293 8.84 13.93 -25.28
N TYR A 294 9.58 13.27 -26.18
CA TYR A 294 9.09 13.01 -27.54
C TYR A 294 7.82 12.16 -27.55
N ALA A 295 7.77 11.12 -26.71
CA ALA A 295 6.57 10.31 -26.57
C ALA A 295 5.39 11.12 -26.02
N SER A 296 5.61 12.00 -25.07
CA SER A 296 4.60 12.88 -24.49
C SER A 296 4.04 13.86 -25.52
N LEU A 297 4.89 14.43 -26.36
CA LEU A 297 4.49 15.27 -27.48
C LEU A 297 3.73 14.48 -28.57
N GLY A 298 4.01 13.18 -28.67
CA GLY A 298 3.35 12.25 -29.61
C GLY A 298 2.00 11.72 -29.13
N ILE A 299 1.51 12.09 -27.95
CA ILE A 299 0.20 11.66 -27.46
C ILE A 299 -0.90 12.23 -28.36
N ASP A 300 -1.87 11.36 -28.73
CA ASP A 300 -3.03 11.70 -29.56
C ASP A 300 -4.04 12.56 -28.77
N TRP A 301 -3.77 13.85 -28.67
CA TRP A 301 -4.58 14.85 -27.99
C TRP A 301 -4.53 16.20 -28.76
N PRO A 302 -5.60 17.03 -28.72
CA PRO A 302 -5.57 18.35 -29.34
C PRO A 302 -4.39 19.20 -28.84
N LYS A 303 -3.61 19.74 -29.76
CA LYS A 303 -2.34 20.42 -29.41
C LYS A 303 -2.54 21.72 -28.62
N ASP A 304 -3.66 22.37 -28.81
CA ASP A 304 -4.09 23.55 -28.05
C ASP A 304 -4.50 23.23 -26.61
N LYS A 305 -4.77 21.93 -26.33
CA LYS A 305 -5.20 21.42 -25.02
C LYS A 305 -4.15 20.57 -24.31
N LEU A 306 -2.96 20.43 -24.88
CA LEU A 306 -1.88 19.63 -24.33
C LEU A 306 -0.63 20.49 -24.13
N LYS A 307 -0.11 20.53 -22.90
CA LYS A 307 1.17 21.13 -22.59
C LYS A 307 2.10 20.13 -21.92
N VAL A 308 3.35 20.12 -22.34
CA VAL A 308 4.38 19.23 -21.76
C VAL A 308 5.39 20.10 -21.00
N TRP A 309 5.74 19.67 -19.80
CA TRP A 309 6.60 20.40 -18.87
C TRP A 309 7.77 19.53 -18.43
N ILE A 310 8.99 20.05 -18.55
CA ILE A 310 10.17 19.47 -17.90
C ILE A 310 10.33 20.14 -16.54
N LEU A 311 10.27 19.34 -15.47
CA LEU A 311 10.42 19.82 -14.11
C LEU A 311 11.83 19.47 -13.62
N ALA A 312 12.74 20.44 -13.69
CA ALA A 312 14.13 20.24 -13.31
C ALA A 312 14.34 20.52 -11.83
N ASP A 313 14.86 19.53 -11.12
CA ASP A 313 15.30 19.69 -9.74
C ASP A 313 16.80 20.10 -9.74
N GLY A 314 17.05 21.40 -9.75
CA GLY A 314 18.33 22.01 -10.07
C GLY A 314 18.38 22.52 -11.53
N GLY A 315 18.74 23.75 -11.76
CA GLY A 315 18.69 24.41 -13.08
C GLY A 315 19.77 23.92 -14.03
N ARG A 316 19.53 22.86 -14.79
CA ARG A 316 20.45 22.33 -15.81
C ARG A 316 20.22 23.03 -17.15
N GLU A 317 21.23 23.72 -17.66
CA GLU A 317 21.12 24.54 -18.89
C GLU A 317 20.84 23.70 -20.15
N GLU A 318 21.41 22.48 -20.23
CA GLU A 318 21.16 21.58 -21.34
C GLU A 318 19.67 21.19 -21.47
N PHE A 319 18.94 21.01 -20.33
CA PHE A 319 17.51 20.74 -20.32
C PHE A 319 16.70 21.97 -20.74
N ARG A 320 17.12 23.14 -20.36
CA ARG A 320 16.47 24.41 -20.78
C ARG A 320 16.59 24.61 -22.29
N GLN A 321 17.78 24.39 -22.84
CA GLN A 321 18.02 24.50 -24.27
C GLN A 321 17.20 23.45 -25.03
N PHE A 322 17.20 22.22 -24.57
CA PHE A 322 16.39 21.15 -25.14
C PHE A 322 14.90 21.49 -25.11
N ALA A 323 14.38 21.95 -23.97
CA ALA A 323 12.99 22.37 -23.86
C ALA A 323 12.59 23.42 -24.88
N LYS A 324 13.46 24.43 -25.07
CA LYS A 324 13.29 25.49 -26.09
C LYS A 324 13.30 24.92 -27.51
N GLN A 325 14.18 23.97 -27.81
CA GLN A 325 14.28 23.33 -29.13
C GLN A 325 13.03 22.57 -29.52
N VAL A 326 12.44 21.82 -28.56
CA VAL A 326 11.27 20.97 -28.82
C VAL A 326 9.94 21.66 -28.53
N GLY A 327 9.96 22.88 -28.01
CA GLY A 327 8.77 23.68 -27.75
C GLY A 327 7.97 23.21 -26.53
N VAL A 328 8.65 22.75 -25.50
CA VAL A 328 8.02 22.36 -24.21
C VAL A 328 8.37 23.37 -23.10
N GLU A 329 7.53 23.43 -22.09
CA GLU A 329 7.75 24.31 -20.94
C GLU A 329 8.86 23.76 -20.03
N TYR A 330 9.60 24.65 -19.39
CA TYR A 330 10.68 24.30 -18.48
C TYR A 330 10.52 25.02 -17.15
N ILE A 331 10.48 24.30 -16.07
CA ILE A 331 10.49 24.83 -14.71
C ILE A 331 11.69 24.28 -13.96
N ALA A 332 12.49 25.16 -13.38
CA ALA A 332 13.56 24.79 -12.46
C ALA A 332 13.23 25.29 -11.05
N ARG A 333 13.68 24.55 -10.05
CA ARG A 333 13.69 24.98 -8.66
C ARG A 333 15.10 24.88 -8.08
N THR A 334 15.37 25.70 -7.07
CA THR A 334 16.66 25.72 -6.36
C THR A 334 16.68 24.88 -5.10
N SER A 335 15.49 24.65 -4.51
CA SER A 335 15.32 23.82 -3.31
C SER A 335 15.03 22.39 -3.70
N HIS A 336 15.73 21.43 -3.08
CA HIS A 336 15.49 19.98 -3.25
C HIS A 336 14.53 19.40 -2.21
N GLU A 337 13.87 20.25 -1.41
CA GLU A 337 12.95 19.80 -0.37
C GLU A 337 11.83 18.92 -0.94
N HIS A 338 11.52 17.84 -0.24
CA HIS A 338 10.49 16.89 -0.60
C HIS A 338 10.71 16.17 -1.94
N ALA A 339 11.94 16.12 -2.44
CA ALA A 339 12.35 15.38 -3.63
C ALA A 339 11.34 15.55 -4.80
N LYS A 340 10.92 14.45 -5.45
CA LYS A 340 9.97 14.45 -6.57
C LYS A 340 8.63 15.12 -6.24
N ALA A 341 8.07 14.85 -5.06
CA ALA A 341 6.80 15.45 -4.65
C ALA A 341 6.88 16.97 -4.53
N GLY A 342 7.99 17.49 -3.99
CA GLY A 342 8.23 18.93 -3.93
C GLY A 342 8.38 19.56 -5.30
N ASN A 343 9.04 18.88 -6.25
CA ASN A 343 9.18 19.34 -7.63
C ASN A 343 7.81 19.43 -8.34
N ILE A 344 6.99 18.39 -8.22
CA ILE A 344 5.62 18.37 -8.74
C ILE A 344 4.76 19.47 -8.09
N ASN A 345 4.79 19.60 -6.75
CA ASN A 345 4.05 20.65 -6.04
C ASN A 345 4.47 22.07 -6.46
N ASN A 346 5.75 22.28 -6.78
CA ASN A 346 6.20 23.54 -7.34
C ASN A 346 5.59 23.80 -8.72
N ALA A 347 5.59 22.79 -9.61
CA ALA A 347 5.03 22.90 -10.95
C ALA A 347 3.52 23.14 -10.96
N LEU A 348 2.78 22.56 -10.01
CA LEU A 348 1.34 22.76 -9.84
C LEU A 348 0.95 24.24 -9.64
N LYS A 349 1.87 25.10 -9.22
CA LYS A 349 1.62 26.55 -9.11
C LYS A 349 1.49 27.25 -10.47
N TYR A 350 2.07 26.66 -11.51
CA TYR A 350 2.14 27.20 -12.87
C TYR A 350 1.22 26.47 -13.85
N ALA A 351 0.77 25.28 -13.50
CA ALA A 351 -0.15 24.48 -14.29
C ALA A 351 -1.47 25.21 -14.52
N LYS A 352 -1.98 25.16 -15.76
CA LYS A 352 -3.25 25.77 -16.17
C LYS A 352 -4.23 24.74 -16.72
N GLY A 353 -3.76 23.51 -16.94
CA GLY A 353 -4.61 22.41 -17.41
C GLY A 353 -5.65 22.01 -16.38
N GLU A 354 -6.81 21.58 -16.84
CA GLU A 354 -7.86 21.02 -15.95
C GLU A 354 -7.41 19.74 -15.27
N PHE A 355 -6.54 18.99 -15.96
CA PHE A 355 -5.92 17.76 -15.47
C PHE A 355 -4.41 17.83 -15.60
N VAL A 356 -3.75 17.05 -14.76
CA VAL A 356 -2.30 16.85 -14.78
C VAL A 356 -2.01 15.37 -14.98
N SER A 357 -1.13 15.07 -15.92
CA SER A 357 -0.56 13.75 -16.12
C SER A 357 0.90 13.75 -15.74
N ILE A 358 1.36 12.79 -14.96
CA ILE A 358 2.73 12.71 -14.47
C ILE A 358 3.37 11.47 -15.05
N PHE A 359 4.54 11.60 -15.67
CA PHE A 359 5.37 10.49 -16.13
C PHE A 359 6.75 10.59 -15.52
N ASP A 360 7.30 9.49 -15.06
CA ASP A 360 8.73 9.44 -14.73
C ASP A 360 9.56 9.69 -15.98
N CYS A 361 10.72 10.27 -15.80
CA CYS A 361 11.56 10.74 -16.88
C CYS A 361 12.10 9.63 -17.83
N ASP A 362 11.96 8.36 -17.38
CA ASP A 362 12.30 7.15 -18.12
C ASP A 362 11.07 6.34 -18.59
N HIS A 363 9.87 6.87 -18.35
CA HIS A 363 8.61 6.23 -18.77
C HIS A 363 8.13 6.78 -20.11
N VAL A 364 7.98 5.92 -21.09
CA VAL A 364 7.50 6.26 -22.44
C VAL A 364 5.98 6.05 -22.51
N PRO A 365 5.16 7.13 -22.47
CA PRO A 365 3.71 6.99 -22.56
C PRO A 365 3.27 6.49 -23.93
N THR A 366 2.18 5.71 -23.95
CA THR A 366 1.54 5.31 -25.22
C THR A 366 0.78 6.50 -25.82
N ARG A 367 0.64 6.52 -27.15
CA ARG A 367 -0.09 7.58 -27.86
C ARG A 367 -1.55 7.71 -27.39
N SER A 368 -2.18 6.60 -27.01
CA SER A 368 -3.57 6.55 -26.55
C SER A 368 -3.75 6.79 -25.05
N PHE A 369 -2.70 7.14 -24.30
CA PHE A 369 -2.76 7.24 -22.84
C PHE A 369 -3.92 8.11 -22.33
N LEU A 370 -4.06 9.33 -22.86
CA LEU A 370 -5.12 10.24 -22.45
C LEU A 370 -6.50 9.78 -22.93
N GLN A 371 -6.59 9.16 -24.09
CA GLN A 371 -7.85 8.61 -24.59
C GLN A 371 -8.38 7.47 -23.71
N MET A 372 -7.49 6.67 -23.13
CA MET A 372 -7.84 5.54 -22.26
C MET A 372 -8.18 5.99 -20.82
N THR A 373 -7.69 7.14 -20.37
CA THR A 373 -7.80 7.59 -18.99
C THR A 373 -8.83 8.70 -18.79
N MET A 374 -8.88 9.70 -19.68
CA MET A 374 -9.67 10.92 -19.46
C MET A 374 -11.18 10.69 -19.47
N GLY A 375 -11.68 9.69 -20.20
CA GLY A 375 -13.11 9.34 -20.19
C GLY A 375 -13.64 9.01 -18.78
N TRP A 376 -12.82 8.37 -17.95
CA TRP A 376 -13.16 8.08 -16.56
C TRP A 376 -13.32 9.35 -15.71
N PHE A 377 -12.45 10.35 -15.90
CA PHE A 377 -12.54 11.62 -15.17
C PHE A 377 -13.75 12.45 -15.58
N LEU A 378 -14.17 12.35 -16.85
CA LEU A 378 -15.40 12.99 -17.32
C LEU A 378 -16.65 12.33 -16.74
N LYS A 379 -16.66 11.00 -16.66
CA LYS A 379 -17.78 10.21 -16.12
C LYS A 379 -17.87 10.31 -14.60
N GLU A 380 -16.76 10.16 -13.89
CA GLU A 380 -16.71 10.10 -12.43
C GLU A 380 -16.08 11.38 -11.85
N LYS A 381 -16.94 12.32 -11.46
CA LYS A 381 -16.47 13.61 -10.94
C LYS A 381 -15.69 13.51 -9.62
N LYS A 382 -15.86 12.41 -8.88
CA LYS A 382 -15.15 12.19 -7.61
C LYS A 382 -13.77 11.57 -7.80
N LEU A 383 -13.44 11.08 -8.99
CA LEU A 383 -12.15 10.50 -9.27
C LEU A 383 -11.05 11.56 -9.12
N ALA A 384 -10.12 11.29 -8.21
CA ALA A 384 -9.01 12.19 -7.92
C ALA A 384 -7.77 11.85 -8.75
N MET A 385 -7.43 10.57 -8.85
CA MET A 385 -6.23 10.08 -9.52
C MET A 385 -6.51 8.71 -10.15
N MET A 386 -5.89 8.47 -11.29
CA MET A 386 -5.85 7.17 -11.96
C MET A 386 -4.40 6.75 -12.16
N GLN A 387 -4.00 5.65 -11.57
CA GLN A 387 -2.70 5.02 -11.78
C GLN A 387 -2.83 3.99 -12.91
N THR A 388 -1.95 4.09 -13.90
CA THR A 388 -1.88 3.10 -14.98
C THR A 388 -0.76 2.07 -14.71
N PRO A 389 -0.86 0.85 -15.25
CA PRO A 389 0.20 -0.13 -15.12
C PRO A 389 1.43 0.28 -15.94
N HIS A 390 2.61 -0.04 -15.40
CA HIS A 390 3.87 0.06 -16.14
C HIS A 390 4.17 -1.27 -16.82
N HIS A 391 4.71 -1.20 -18.01
CA HIS A 391 5.14 -2.37 -18.77
C HIS A 391 6.63 -2.29 -19.05
N PHE A 392 7.39 -3.23 -18.48
CA PHE A 392 8.82 -3.34 -18.72
C PHE A 392 9.06 -4.06 -20.05
N PHE A 393 9.59 -3.37 -21.04
CA PHE A 393 9.79 -3.94 -22.37
C PHE A 393 11.14 -4.64 -22.55
N SER A 394 12.12 -4.37 -21.69
CA SER A 394 13.43 -5.03 -21.66
C SER A 394 13.52 -6.03 -20.51
N PRO A 395 14.27 -7.14 -20.68
CA PRO A 395 14.48 -8.09 -19.59
C PRO A 395 15.33 -7.49 -18.48
N ASP A 396 14.93 -7.75 -17.23
CA ASP A 396 15.81 -7.53 -16.10
C ASP A 396 17.01 -8.52 -16.09
N PRO A 397 18.02 -8.32 -15.24
CA PRO A 397 19.17 -9.23 -15.17
C PRO A 397 18.78 -10.68 -14.85
N PHE A 398 17.79 -10.93 -14.00
CA PHE A 398 17.33 -12.28 -13.66
C PHE A 398 16.61 -12.94 -14.84
N GLU A 399 15.68 -12.25 -15.47
CA GLU A 399 14.98 -12.74 -16.65
C GLU A 399 15.94 -13.09 -17.78
N ARG A 400 16.97 -12.23 -17.99
CA ARG A 400 18.00 -12.43 -19.00
C ARG A 400 18.85 -13.67 -18.69
N ASN A 401 19.37 -13.75 -17.47
CA ASN A 401 20.30 -14.83 -17.06
C ASN A 401 19.59 -16.19 -17.00
N LEU A 402 18.33 -16.22 -16.60
CA LEU A 402 17.50 -17.44 -16.58
C LEU A 402 16.85 -17.77 -17.92
N GLY A 403 16.99 -16.92 -18.95
CA GLY A 403 16.32 -17.10 -20.25
C GLY A 403 14.78 -17.14 -20.15
N ARG A 404 14.20 -16.41 -19.18
CA ARG A 404 12.77 -16.42 -18.84
C ARG A 404 11.98 -15.22 -19.34
N PHE A 405 12.62 -14.26 -19.98
CA PHE A 405 11.93 -13.09 -20.52
C PHE A 405 10.71 -13.46 -21.36
N ARG A 406 9.57 -12.87 -21.07
CA ARG A 406 8.26 -13.16 -21.66
C ARG A 406 7.73 -14.60 -21.49
N LYS A 407 8.46 -15.47 -20.77
CA LYS A 407 8.02 -16.85 -20.47
C LYS A 407 7.40 -16.96 -19.09
N THR A 408 7.78 -16.09 -18.18
CA THR A 408 7.22 -15.97 -16.83
C THR A 408 6.77 -14.52 -16.61
N PRO A 409 5.69 -14.30 -15.84
CA PRO A 409 5.32 -12.95 -15.41
C PRO A 409 6.48 -12.32 -14.63
N ASN A 410 6.78 -11.05 -14.92
CA ASN A 410 7.76 -10.27 -14.16
C ASN A 410 7.14 -9.71 -12.88
N GLU A 411 7.96 -9.10 -12.03
CA GLU A 411 7.52 -8.51 -10.76
C GLU A 411 6.45 -7.41 -10.97
N GLY A 412 6.60 -6.59 -12.01
CA GLY A 412 5.62 -5.57 -12.37
C GLY A 412 4.25 -6.15 -12.67
N THR A 413 4.18 -7.34 -13.29
CA THR A 413 2.89 -8.03 -13.53
C THR A 413 2.20 -8.40 -12.23
N LEU A 414 2.94 -8.86 -11.22
CA LEU A 414 2.38 -9.15 -9.90
C LEU A 414 1.89 -7.87 -9.22
N PHE A 415 2.72 -6.83 -9.25
CA PHE A 415 2.41 -5.58 -8.57
C PHE A 415 1.18 -4.88 -9.18
N TYR A 416 1.18 -4.69 -10.50
CA TYR A 416 0.08 -3.97 -11.18
C TYR A 416 -1.16 -4.84 -11.37
N GLY A 417 -1.00 -6.12 -11.67
CA GLY A 417 -2.12 -7.03 -11.95
C GLY A 417 -2.73 -7.69 -10.72
N LEU A 418 -2.11 -7.57 -9.53
CA LEU A 418 -2.66 -8.13 -8.30
C LEU A 418 -2.85 -7.06 -7.23
N VAL A 419 -1.76 -6.35 -6.86
CA VAL A 419 -1.81 -5.40 -5.74
C VAL A 419 -2.59 -4.15 -6.11
N GLN A 420 -2.31 -3.54 -7.24
CA GLN A 420 -3.02 -2.33 -7.68
C GLN A 420 -4.47 -2.61 -8.07
N ASP A 421 -4.75 -3.72 -8.76
CA ASP A 421 -6.13 -4.13 -9.06
C ASP A 421 -6.91 -4.44 -7.77
N GLY A 422 -6.24 -4.99 -6.75
CA GLY A 422 -6.83 -5.20 -5.44
C GLY A 422 -7.15 -3.88 -4.74
N ASN A 423 -6.25 -2.91 -4.79
CA ASN A 423 -6.51 -1.56 -4.26
C ASN A 423 -7.68 -0.88 -4.97
N ASP A 424 -7.78 -1.02 -6.30
CA ASP A 424 -8.85 -0.44 -7.09
C ASP A 424 -10.25 -0.92 -6.66
N MET A 425 -10.38 -2.16 -6.19
CA MET A 425 -11.62 -2.66 -5.60
C MET A 425 -12.13 -1.80 -4.43
N TRP A 426 -11.21 -1.22 -3.68
CA TRP A 426 -11.48 -0.37 -2.51
C TRP A 426 -11.50 1.13 -2.83
N ASP A 427 -11.54 1.50 -4.12
CA ASP A 427 -11.38 2.88 -4.61
C ASP A 427 -10.09 3.54 -4.09
N ALA A 428 -9.05 2.75 -3.91
CA ALA A 428 -7.75 3.14 -3.43
C ALA A 428 -6.68 2.89 -4.49
N THR A 429 -5.69 3.76 -4.53
CA THR A 429 -4.48 3.58 -5.32
C THR A 429 -3.35 4.38 -4.70
N PHE A 430 -2.12 4.10 -5.09
CA PHE A 430 -0.98 4.93 -4.76
C PHE A 430 -0.20 5.26 -6.02
N PHE A 431 0.43 6.41 -6.00
CA PHE A 431 1.20 6.89 -7.12
C PHE A 431 2.50 6.08 -7.29
N CYS A 432 2.68 5.50 -8.46
CA CYS A 432 3.81 4.64 -8.81
C CYS A 432 4.62 5.19 -9.99
N GLY A 433 4.62 6.50 -10.20
CA GLY A 433 5.46 7.12 -11.22
C GLY A 433 4.73 7.63 -12.46
N SER A 434 3.65 6.98 -12.92
CA SER A 434 2.88 7.43 -14.09
C SER A 434 1.40 7.39 -13.80
N ALA A 435 0.79 8.56 -13.67
CA ALA A 435 -0.63 8.69 -13.33
C ALA A 435 -1.24 9.93 -13.99
N ALA A 436 -2.57 9.94 -14.11
CA ALA A 436 -3.35 11.11 -14.44
C ALA A 436 -4.22 11.51 -13.25
N GLY A 437 -4.42 12.80 -13.05
CA GLY A 437 -5.23 13.30 -11.95
C GLY A 437 -5.86 14.66 -12.24
N ARG A 438 -6.94 14.97 -11.50
CA ARG A 438 -7.60 16.28 -11.59
C ARG A 438 -6.78 17.33 -10.82
N TRP A 439 -6.36 18.39 -11.50
CA TRP A 439 -5.46 19.42 -10.97
C TRP A 439 -5.90 19.96 -9.60
N ILE A 440 -7.14 20.43 -9.48
CA ILE A 440 -7.65 21.02 -8.23
C ILE A 440 -7.56 20.03 -7.05
N ARG A 441 -7.82 18.75 -7.29
CA ARG A 441 -7.77 17.73 -6.23
C ARG A 441 -6.36 17.32 -5.88
N LEU A 442 -5.46 17.25 -6.86
CA LEU A 442 -4.04 17.00 -6.62
C LEU A 442 -3.40 18.13 -5.83
N ALA A 443 -3.72 19.38 -6.19
CA ALA A 443 -3.24 20.56 -5.45
C ALA A 443 -3.79 20.59 -4.01
N ALA A 444 -5.07 20.18 -3.80
CA ALA A 444 -5.67 20.11 -2.46
C ALA A 444 -5.08 18.97 -1.60
N LEU A 445 -4.73 17.85 -2.22
CA LEU A 445 -4.04 16.74 -1.53
C LEU A 445 -2.64 17.13 -1.09
N ARG A 446 -2.04 18.20 -1.70
CA ARG A 446 -0.63 18.58 -1.53
C ARG A 446 0.14 17.31 -1.37
N LEU A 447 0.65 16.72 -2.43
CA LEU A 447 1.36 15.44 -2.38
C LEU A 447 2.23 15.40 -1.12
N ARG A 448 1.62 14.93 -0.03
CA ARG A 448 2.27 14.80 1.25
C ARG A 448 3.21 13.62 1.13
N ARG A 449 4.36 13.75 1.78
CA ARG A 449 5.41 12.76 1.88
C ARG A 449 4.90 11.37 2.19
#